data_f63b278a2860609de983e2c361188689
#
_entry.id   f63b278a2860609de983e2c361188689
#
_cell.length_a   1.000
_cell.length_b   1.000
_cell.length_c   1.000
_cell.angle_alpha   90.00
_cell.angle_beta   90.00
_cell.angle_gamma   90.00
#
_symmetry.space_group_name_H-M   'P 1'
#
loop_
_entity.id
_entity.type
_entity.pdbx_description
1 polymer ?
#
loop_
_entity_poly.entity_id
_entity_poly.type
_entity_poly.pdbx_seq_one_letter_code
_entity_poly.pdbx_strand_id
1 'polypeptide(L)'
;MMCRLLKVSRSGFYAFLKRPVSTRQQCRAQVSEAVERTFVAFKKRYGAPRLTQELNAQGIKCSLNHVALLLQEKGLRARNGKGFKYRARIESKTHVSGNLLARKFDVDEPNRKWVSDITYIKVGRA
;
A
#
# COMPACT_ATOMS: atom_id res chain seq x y z
N MET A 1 40.60 21.26 17.72
CA MET A 1 40.79 21.91 16.42
C MET A 1 39.56 21.86 15.51
N MET A 2 38.90 20.72 15.33
CA MET A 2 37.71 20.56 14.44
C MET A 2 36.52 21.49 14.72
N CYS A 3 36.12 21.68 15.99
CA CYS A 3 35.00 22.57 16.32
C CYS A 3 35.21 24.02 15.90
N ARG A 4 36.47 24.51 15.88
CA ARG A 4 36.79 25.85 15.36
C ARG A 4 36.63 25.95 13.85
N LEU A 5 37.07 24.93 13.10
CA LEU A 5 36.94 24.87 11.63
C LEU A 5 35.48 24.81 11.20
N LEU A 6 34.68 24.04 11.91
CA LEU A 6 33.25 23.87 11.63
C LEU A 6 32.35 24.96 12.25
N LYS A 7 32.95 25.95 12.97
CA LYS A 7 32.23 27.04 13.66
C LYS A 7 31.12 26.55 14.60
N VAL A 8 31.32 25.40 15.27
CA VAL A 8 30.37 24.83 16.24
C VAL A 8 30.94 24.94 17.66
N SER A 9 30.08 25.13 18.68
CA SER A 9 30.52 25.17 20.06
C SER A 9 30.97 23.78 20.53
N ARG A 10 32.05 23.71 21.33
CA ARG A 10 32.53 22.45 21.93
C ARG A 10 31.45 21.81 22.81
N SER A 11 30.78 22.60 23.64
CA SER A 11 29.68 22.13 24.50
C SER A 11 28.53 21.53 23.69
N GLY A 12 28.13 22.19 22.59
CA GLY A 12 27.09 21.68 21.67
C GLY A 12 27.46 20.35 21.02
N PHE A 13 28.73 20.21 20.61
CA PHE A 13 29.22 18.96 20.03
C PHE A 13 29.16 17.80 21.04
N TYR A 14 29.67 17.98 22.26
CA TYR A 14 29.62 16.94 23.28
C TYR A 14 28.18 16.66 23.77
N ALA A 15 27.31 17.67 23.85
CA ALA A 15 25.91 17.49 24.16
C ALA A 15 25.19 16.67 23.07
N PHE A 16 25.53 16.89 21.78
CA PHE A 16 25.00 16.09 20.66
C PHE A 16 25.43 14.62 20.76
N LEU A 17 26.69 14.34 21.04
CA LEU A 17 27.19 12.97 21.19
C LEU A 17 26.55 12.22 22.37
N LYS A 18 26.25 12.91 23.47
CA LYS A 18 25.65 12.34 24.68
C LYS A 18 24.11 12.29 24.61
N ARG A 19 23.49 12.88 23.57
CA ARG A 19 22.04 12.99 23.50
C ARG A 19 21.41 11.60 23.33
N PRO A 20 20.49 11.20 24.21
CA PRO A 20 19.75 9.96 24.05
C PRO A 20 18.85 10.04 22.80
N VAL A 21 18.48 8.87 22.28
CA VAL A 21 17.55 8.76 21.15
C VAL A 21 16.23 9.45 21.52
N SER A 22 15.76 10.36 20.65
CA SER A 22 14.53 11.11 20.92
C SER A 22 13.30 10.19 20.91
N THR A 23 12.29 10.52 21.72
CA THR A 23 11.02 9.78 21.77
C THR A 23 10.39 9.62 20.38
N ARG A 24 10.48 10.67 19.55
CA ARG A 24 10.00 10.62 18.15
C ARG A 24 10.74 9.57 17.34
N GLN A 25 12.04 9.43 17.53
CA GLN A 25 12.86 8.46 16.81
C GLN A 25 12.58 7.03 17.29
N GLN A 26 12.33 6.86 18.59
CA GLN A 26 11.91 5.58 19.18
C GLN A 26 10.55 5.16 18.61
N CYS A 27 9.54 6.04 18.62
CA CYS A 27 8.23 5.76 18.02
C CYS A 27 8.35 5.42 16.52
N ARG A 28 9.18 6.15 15.77
CA ARG A 28 9.41 5.85 14.35
C ARG A 28 10.01 4.46 14.15
N ALA A 29 10.97 4.06 15.00
CA ALA A 29 11.57 2.73 14.93
C ALA A 29 10.53 1.63 15.20
N GLN A 30 9.69 1.79 16.21
CA GLN A 30 8.61 0.86 16.53
C GLN A 30 7.60 0.72 15.37
N VAL A 31 7.13 1.83 14.81
CA VAL A 31 6.23 1.82 13.64
C VAL A 31 6.91 1.18 12.44
N SER A 32 8.19 1.47 12.19
CA SER A 32 8.96 0.89 11.09
C SER A 32 9.09 -0.63 11.18
N GLU A 33 9.32 -1.15 12.37
CA GLU A 33 9.36 -2.61 12.63
C GLU A 33 7.98 -3.24 12.44
N ALA A 34 6.93 -2.60 12.97
CA ALA A 34 5.56 -3.07 12.82
C ALA A 34 5.12 -3.11 11.33
N VAL A 35 5.47 -2.08 10.54
CA VAL A 35 5.22 -2.04 9.09
C VAL A 35 5.87 -3.23 8.38
N GLU A 36 7.13 -3.52 8.68
CA GLU A 36 7.86 -4.61 8.04
C GLU A 36 7.26 -5.97 8.41
N ARG A 37 7.00 -6.21 9.69
CA ARG A 37 6.38 -7.44 10.19
C ARG A 37 5.01 -7.67 9.54
N THR A 38 4.16 -6.65 9.52
CA THR A 38 2.82 -6.73 8.91
C THR A 38 2.90 -6.94 7.41
N PHE A 39 3.82 -6.27 6.72
CA PHE A 39 4.03 -6.44 5.28
C PHE A 39 4.42 -7.87 4.91
N VAL A 40 5.29 -8.50 5.68
CA VAL A 40 5.70 -9.90 5.49
C VAL A 40 4.55 -10.86 5.80
N ALA A 41 3.83 -10.64 6.91
CA ALA A 41 2.68 -11.45 7.32
C ALA A 41 1.60 -11.51 6.20
N PHE A 42 1.34 -10.42 5.51
CA PHE A 42 0.42 -10.37 4.38
C PHE A 42 1.07 -10.72 3.02
N LYS A 43 2.17 -11.49 3.05
CA LYS A 43 2.85 -12.05 1.87
C LYS A 43 3.22 -10.97 0.83
N LYS A 44 3.56 -9.76 1.27
CA LYS A 44 3.94 -8.60 0.44
C LYS A 44 2.83 -8.16 -0.53
N ARG A 45 1.56 -8.39 -0.20
CA ARG A 45 0.41 -8.02 -1.05
C ARG A 45 -0.18 -6.65 -0.71
N TYR A 46 -0.01 -6.17 0.52
CA TYR A 46 -0.59 -4.94 1.01
C TYR A 46 0.31 -3.75 0.70
N GLY A 47 -0.26 -2.72 0.07
CA GLY A 47 0.37 -1.41 -0.08
C GLY A 47 0.07 -0.50 1.12
N ALA A 48 0.60 0.72 1.10
CA ALA A 48 0.46 1.68 2.20
C ALA A 48 -0.98 1.85 2.73
N PRO A 49 -2.03 1.99 1.90
CA PRO A 49 -3.39 2.19 2.42
C PRO A 49 -3.88 1.04 3.29
N ARG A 50 -3.74 -0.20 2.83
CA ARG A 50 -4.18 -1.38 3.57
C ARG A 50 -3.34 -1.64 4.81
N LEU A 51 -2.02 -1.43 4.73
CA LEU A 51 -1.13 -1.55 5.88
C LEU A 51 -1.46 -0.54 6.96
N THR A 52 -1.78 0.71 6.59
CA THR A 52 -2.20 1.73 7.55
C THR A 52 -3.48 1.34 8.29
N GLN A 53 -4.46 0.80 7.58
CA GLN A 53 -5.70 0.32 8.20
C GLN A 53 -5.43 -0.82 9.18
N GLU A 54 -4.62 -1.78 8.79
CA GLU A 54 -4.25 -2.93 9.60
C GLU A 54 -3.47 -2.53 10.87
N LEU A 55 -2.48 -1.65 10.74
CA LEU A 55 -1.71 -1.15 11.87
C LEU A 55 -2.57 -0.36 12.85
N ASN A 56 -3.48 0.48 12.34
CA ASN A 56 -4.42 1.21 13.19
C ASN A 56 -5.41 0.27 13.89
N ALA A 57 -5.86 -0.80 13.25
CA ALA A 57 -6.70 -1.84 13.87
C ALA A 57 -5.94 -2.59 14.99
N GLN A 58 -4.62 -2.77 14.84
CA GLN A 58 -3.75 -3.33 15.89
C GLN A 58 -3.40 -2.31 17.00
N GLY A 59 -3.96 -1.10 16.96
CA GLY A 59 -3.72 -0.05 17.96
C GLY A 59 -2.46 0.80 17.73
N ILE A 60 -1.73 0.58 16.63
CA ILE A 60 -0.54 1.35 16.26
C ILE A 60 -0.97 2.54 15.41
N LYS A 61 -1.17 3.70 16.04
CA LYS A 61 -1.59 4.93 15.35
C LYS A 61 -0.51 5.42 14.38
N CYS A 62 -0.81 5.38 13.10
CA CYS A 62 0.09 5.86 12.04
C CYS A 62 -0.71 6.48 10.89
N SER A 63 -0.08 7.43 10.19
CA SER A 63 -0.67 8.06 9.01
C SER A 63 -0.26 7.31 7.74
N LEU A 64 -1.09 7.42 6.69
CA LEU A 64 -0.82 6.85 5.38
C LEU A 64 0.54 7.31 4.82
N ASN A 65 0.81 8.62 4.89
CA ASN A 65 2.06 9.19 4.37
C ASN A 65 3.30 8.66 5.12
N HIS A 66 3.18 8.46 6.44
CA HIS A 66 4.29 7.90 7.23
C HIS A 66 4.58 6.44 6.83
N VAL A 67 3.54 5.63 6.68
CA VAL A 67 3.69 4.23 6.22
C VAL A 67 4.25 4.16 4.80
N ALA A 68 3.78 5.02 3.89
CA ALA A 68 4.28 5.08 2.52
C ALA A 68 5.78 5.44 2.47
N LEU A 69 6.21 6.43 3.27
CA LEU A 69 7.61 6.83 3.39
C LEU A 69 8.48 5.68 3.92
N LEU A 70 8.04 4.99 4.97
CA LEU A 70 8.77 3.85 5.54
C LEU A 70 8.91 2.69 4.55
N LEU A 71 7.86 2.39 3.76
CA LEU A 71 7.94 1.39 2.71
C LEU A 71 8.95 1.78 1.64
N GLN A 72 8.97 3.06 1.24
CA GLN A 72 9.91 3.58 0.25
C GLN A 72 11.36 3.52 0.76
N GLU A 73 11.62 3.95 1.99
CA GLU A 73 12.94 3.91 2.62
C GLU A 73 13.51 2.49 2.71
N LYS A 74 12.64 1.52 2.99
CA LYS A 74 13.01 0.09 3.05
C LYS A 74 12.99 -0.61 1.69
N GLY A 75 12.65 0.08 0.60
CA GLY A 75 12.53 -0.53 -0.74
C GLY A 75 11.43 -1.59 -0.85
N LEU A 76 10.43 -1.56 0.05
CA LEU A 76 9.37 -2.54 0.08
C LEU A 76 8.26 -2.15 -0.91
N ARG A 77 7.98 -3.02 -1.87
CA ARG A 77 6.91 -2.83 -2.86
C ARG A 77 5.91 -3.97 -2.83
N ALA A 78 4.61 -3.64 -2.85
CA ALA A 78 3.57 -4.64 -2.94
C ALA A 78 3.61 -5.38 -4.28
N ARG A 79 3.35 -6.69 -4.27
CA ARG A 79 3.40 -7.54 -5.48
C ARG A 79 2.43 -7.13 -6.58
N ASN A 80 1.34 -6.45 -6.25
CA ASN A 80 0.27 -6.06 -7.20
C ASN A 80 0.54 -4.73 -7.92
N GLY A 81 1.79 -4.28 -7.96
CA GLY A 81 2.20 -3.02 -8.60
C GLY A 81 2.25 -3.04 -10.13
N LYS A 82 1.59 -3.99 -10.81
CA LYS A 82 1.41 -3.90 -12.27
C LYS A 82 0.36 -2.82 -12.55
N GLY A 83 0.79 -1.71 -13.12
CA GLY A 83 -0.10 -0.65 -13.57
C GLY A 83 -1.14 -1.19 -14.55
N PHE A 84 -2.35 -0.62 -14.48
CA PHE A 84 -3.39 -0.89 -15.47
C PHE A 84 -2.89 -0.44 -16.84
N LYS A 85 -2.73 -1.38 -17.77
CA LYS A 85 -2.44 -1.07 -19.17
C LYS A 85 -3.77 -0.89 -19.88
N TYR A 86 -4.08 0.34 -20.25
CA TYR A 86 -5.20 0.60 -21.14
C TYR A 86 -4.95 -0.13 -22.46
N ARG A 87 -5.81 -1.07 -22.81
CA ARG A 87 -5.85 -1.64 -24.15
C ARG A 87 -6.93 -0.87 -24.91
N ALA A 88 -6.52 -0.19 -25.98
CA ALA A 88 -7.48 0.41 -26.89
C ALA A 88 -8.49 -0.68 -27.28
N ARG A 89 -9.77 -0.36 -27.12
CA ARG A 89 -10.85 -1.24 -27.55
C ARG A 89 -10.75 -1.33 -29.07
N ILE A 90 -10.41 -2.50 -29.59
CA ILE A 90 -10.55 -2.76 -31.01
C ILE A 90 -12.05 -2.68 -31.27
N GLU A 91 -12.48 -1.71 -32.07
CA GLU A 91 -13.85 -1.62 -32.53
C GLU A 91 -14.15 -2.86 -33.37
N SER A 92 -14.62 -3.91 -32.71
CA SER A 92 -15.18 -5.05 -33.43
C SER A 92 -16.51 -4.57 -34.03
N LYS A 93 -16.66 -4.69 -35.33
CA LYS A 93 -17.92 -4.46 -36.07
C LYS A 93 -18.98 -5.51 -35.70
N THR A 94 -18.91 -6.09 -34.52
CA THR A 94 -19.89 -7.06 -34.03
C THR A 94 -21.18 -6.34 -33.64
N HIS A 95 -22.29 -6.87 -34.07
CA HIS A 95 -23.63 -6.39 -33.71
C HIS A 95 -23.77 -6.46 -32.18
N VAL A 96 -23.82 -5.31 -31.53
CA VAL A 96 -24.03 -5.22 -30.09
C VAL A 96 -25.53 -5.17 -29.82
N SER A 97 -26.06 -6.20 -29.17
CA SER A 97 -27.44 -6.22 -28.71
C SER A 97 -27.73 -5.06 -27.74
N GLY A 98 -28.96 -4.53 -27.80
CA GLY A 98 -29.38 -3.47 -26.88
C GLY A 98 -29.27 -3.91 -25.41
N ASN A 99 -28.98 -2.96 -24.52
CA ASN A 99 -28.91 -3.24 -23.10
C ASN A 99 -30.31 -3.39 -22.48
N LEU A 100 -30.81 -4.62 -22.43
CA LEU A 100 -32.14 -4.94 -21.88
C LEU A 100 -32.21 -4.74 -20.37
N LEU A 101 -31.09 -4.92 -19.66
CA LEU A 101 -31.05 -4.82 -18.20
C LEU A 101 -31.06 -3.37 -17.71
N ALA A 102 -30.53 -2.41 -18.50
CA ALA A 102 -30.47 -0.97 -18.21
C ALA A 102 -29.99 -0.63 -16.78
N ARG A 103 -29.04 -1.42 -16.22
CA ARG A 103 -28.53 -1.33 -14.83
C ARG A 103 -29.57 -1.55 -13.73
N LYS A 104 -30.76 -2.04 -14.04
CA LYS A 104 -31.78 -2.38 -13.06
C LYS A 104 -31.52 -3.79 -12.53
N PHE A 105 -30.76 -3.90 -11.43
CA PHE A 105 -30.39 -5.20 -10.82
C PHE A 105 -31.39 -5.65 -9.74
N ASP A 106 -32.16 -4.72 -9.20
CA ASP A 106 -33.16 -5.01 -8.18
C ASP A 106 -34.29 -5.85 -8.76
N VAL A 107 -34.68 -6.88 -8.03
CA VAL A 107 -35.76 -7.81 -8.42
C VAL A 107 -36.52 -8.25 -7.17
N ASP A 108 -37.86 -8.32 -7.29
CA ASP A 108 -38.75 -8.70 -6.20
C ASP A 108 -38.91 -10.22 -6.04
N GLU A 109 -38.53 -10.98 -7.07
CA GLU A 109 -38.68 -12.44 -7.11
C GLU A 109 -37.39 -13.11 -7.60
N PRO A 110 -37.05 -14.31 -7.09
CA PRO A 110 -35.91 -15.09 -7.57
C PRO A 110 -36.09 -15.52 -9.03
N ASN A 111 -34.97 -15.77 -9.73
CA ASN A 111 -34.93 -16.24 -11.12
C ASN A 111 -35.45 -15.27 -12.18
N ARG A 112 -35.69 -14.01 -11.87
CA ARG A 112 -36.13 -12.99 -12.86
C ARG A 112 -34.98 -12.47 -13.71
N LYS A 113 -33.74 -12.42 -13.15
CA LYS A 113 -32.55 -11.96 -13.87
C LYS A 113 -31.41 -12.90 -13.62
N TRP A 114 -30.77 -13.34 -14.67
CA TRP A 114 -29.60 -14.21 -14.62
C TRP A 114 -28.39 -13.46 -15.17
N VAL A 115 -27.26 -13.56 -14.48
CA VAL A 115 -25.99 -12.99 -14.91
C VAL A 115 -24.97 -14.12 -14.97
N SER A 116 -24.19 -14.17 -16.05
CA SER A 116 -23.14 -15.16 -16.22
C SER A 116 -21.83 -14.46 -16.61
N ASP A 117 -20.70 -15.00 -16.17
CA ASP A 117 -19.37 -14.54 -16.54
C ASP A 117 -18.48 -15.75 -16.83
N ILE A 118 -17.55 -15.59 -17.76
CA ILE A 118 -16.57 -16.62 -18.11
C ILE A 118 -15.20 -16.15 -17.64
N THR A 119 -14.63 -16.86 -16.65
CA THR A 119 -13.29 -16.57 -16.13
C THR A 119 -12.31 -17.61 -16.66
N TYR A 120 -11.27 -17.14 -17.37
CA TYR A 120 -10.18 -17.98 -17.84
C TYR A 120 -9.07 -18.07 -16.79
N ILE A 121 -8.85 -19.27 -16.26
CA ILE A 121 -7.74 -19.57 -15.35
C ILE A 121 -6.62 -20.23 -16.15
N LYS A 122 -5.47 -19.58 -16.22
CA LYS A 122 -4.29 -20.16 -16.85
C LYS A 122 -3.69 -21.22 -15.93
N VAL A 123 -3.92 -22.49 -16.22
CA VAL A 123 -3.26 -23.62 -15.57
C VAL A 123 -1.91 -23.82 -16.26
N GLY A 124 -0.85 -24.07 -15.50
CA GLY A 124 0.52 -24.13 -15.99
C GLY A 124 0.69 -24.94 -17.26
N ARG A 125 1.81 -24.70 -17.98
CA ARG A 125 2.17 -25.50 -19.15
C ARG A 125 2.38 -26.95 -18.71
N ALA A 126 1.62 -27.87 -19.29
CA ALA A 126 1.97 -29.26 -19.35
C ALA A 126 3.28 -29.40 -20.14
#